data_d164e26b89a9124fc26962f30c2184f8
#
_entry.id   d164e26b89a9124fc26962f30c2184f8
#
_cell.length_a   1.000
_cell.length_b   1.000
_cell.length_c   1.000
_cell.angle_alpha   90.00
_cell.angle_beta   90.00
_cell.angle_gamma   90.00
#
_symmetry.space_group_name_H-M   'P 1'
#
loop_
_entity.id
_entity.type
_entity.pdbx_description
1 polymer ?
#
loop_
_entity_poly.entity_id
_entity_poly.type
_entity_poly.pdbx_seq_one_letter_code
_entity_poly.pdbx_strand_id
1 'polypeptide(L)'
;PMPDIVKPWFQAKNNRSFFFDRPIIPPGLEKVPSEYQYTDYTSETMKLIGSLIRKVNGDDFSLSSSPLVLENAWRGWSGGIGGYILQLSDTLLDKAGIVDRSNKRAKMLSELPVLRAIFIKNPDRNAEPITDFRKLYEPVMKRINAARILQNRGEIAKANAEMKKLP
;
A
#
# COMPACT_ATOMS: atom_id res chain seq x y z
N PRO A 1 -16.33 20.87 12.85
CA PRO A 1 -15.48 20.34 11.77
C PRO A 1 -14.08 20.95 11.89
N MET A 2 -13.05 20.09 11.86
CA MET A 2 -11.65 20.51 11.95
C MET A 2 -11.21 21.11 10.59
N PRO A 3 -10.50 22.26 10.59
CA PRO A 3 -9.97 22.83 9.36
C PRO A 3 -9.02 21.88 8.65
N ASP A 4 -9.09 21.81 7.32
CA ASP A 4 -8.31 20.86 6.51
C ASP A 4 -6.79 21.07 6.66
N ILE A 5 -6.36 22.28 6.87
CA ILE A 5 -4.94 22.65 7.04
C ILE A 5 -4.32 22.02 8.30
N VAL A 6 -5.09 21.78 9.35
CA VAL A 6 -4.62 21.24 10.65
C VAL A 6 -4.76 19.72 10.72
N LYS A 7 -5.58 19.12 9.87
CA LYS A 7 -5.82 17.67 9.87
C LYS A 7 -4.54 16.83 9.79
N PRO A 8 -3.59 17.09 8.86
CA PRO A 8 -2.38 16.29 8.76
C PRO A 8 -1.51 16.33 10.03
N TRP A 9 -1.49 17.47 10.70
CA TRP A 9 -0.76 17.62 11.96
C TRP A 9 -1.38 16.78 13.10
N PHE A 10 -2.73 16.79 13.23
CA PHE A 10 -3.43 15.94 14.20
C PHE A 10 -3.27 14.45 13.87
N GLN A 11 -3.31 14.10 12.61
CA GLN A 11 -3.05 12.72 12.15
C GLN A 11 -1.64 12.26 12.54
N ALA A 12 -0.63 13.10 12.29
CA ALA A 12 0.75 12.83 12.66
C ALA A 12 0.91 12.63 14.17
N LYS A 13 0.34 13.55 14.98
CA LYS A 13 0.43 13.51 16.45
C LYS A 13 -0.20 12.23 17.04
N ASN A 14 -1.32 11.78 16.45
CA ASN A 14 -2.04 10.60 16.92
C ASN A 14 -1.63 9.31 16.20
N ASN A 15 -0.64 9.38 15.31
CA ASN A 15 -0.24 8.27 14.43
C ASN A 15 -1.43 7.58 13.76
N ARG A 16 -2.45 8.33 13.31
CA ARG A 16 -3.68 7.76 12.75
C ARG A 16 -4.16 8.55 11.54
N SER A 17 -4.31 7.87 10.41
CA SER A 17 -4.92 8.42 9.22
C SER A 17 -6.45 8.46 9.38
N PHE A 18 -7.05 9.65 9.27
CA PHE A 18 -8.50 9.80 9.39
C PHE A 18 -9.28 9.21 8.22
N PHE A 19 -8.64 9.06 7.07
CA PHE A 19 -9.28 8.52 5.89
C PHE A 19 -9.35 6.99 5.90
N PHE A 20 -8.26 6.34 6.31
CA PHE A 20 -8.17 4.87 6.30
C PHE A 20 -8.39 4.24 7.68
N ASP A 21 -8.52 5.05 8.72
CA ASP A 21 -8.65 4.63 10.11
C ASP A 21 -7.57 3.63 10.57
N ARG A 22 -6.34 3.83 10.07
CA ARG A 22 -5.18 2.97 10.36
C ARG A 22 -3.97 3.82 10.77
N PRO A 23 -3.00 3.24 11.48
CA PRO A 23 -1.78 3.95 11.85
C PRO A 23 -0.99 4.37 10.60
N ILE A 24 -0.44 5.59 10.63
CA ILE A 24 0.45 6.13 9.59
C ILE A 24 1.79 5.40 9.63
N ILE A 25 2.35 5.27 10.84
CA ILE A 25 3.55 4.49 11.11
C ILE A 25 3.08 3.11 11.59
N PRO A 26 3.35 2.04 10.84
CA PRO A 26 3.01 0.69 11.28
C PRO A 26 3.68 0.32 12.60
N PRO A 27 3.07 -0.52 13.46
CA PRO A 27 3.62 -0.89 14.76
C PRO A 27 5.05 -1.45 14.69
N GLY A 28 5.41 -2.14 13.59
CA GLY A 28 6.76 -2.65 13.36
C GLY A 28 7.81 -1.57 13.12
N LEU A 29 7.42 -0.35 12.72
CA LEU A 29 8.34 0.75 12.44
C LEU A 29 8.36 1.82 13.54
N GLU A 30 7.47 1.75 14.54
CA GLU A 30 7.39 2.76 15.61
C GLU A 30 8.67 2.87 16.43
N LYS A 31 9.39 1.75 16.60
CA LYS A 31 10.65 1.70 17.37
C LYS A 31 11.89 2.02 16.53
N VAL A 32 11.74 2.18 15.24
CA VAL A 32 12.83 2.51 14.31
C VAL A 32 13.06 4.03 14.35
N PRO A 33 14.32 4.52 14.24
CA PRO A 33 14.59 5.96 14.15
C PRO A 33 13.74 6.59 13.04
N SER A 34 13.25 7.81 13.29
CA SER A 34 12.20 8.43 12.46
C SER A 34 12.55 8.55 10.99
N GLU A 35 13.80 8.83 10.65
CA GLU A 35 14.30 8.92 9.27
C GLU A 35 14.23 7.60 8.49
N TYR A 36 14.18 6.46 9.19
CA TYR A 36 14.05 5.12 8.60
C TYR A 36 12.62 4.57 8.65
N GLN A 37 11.65 5.36 9.12
CA GLN A 37 10.24 4.98 9.11
C GLN A 37 9.64 5.16 7.71
N TYR A 38 9.94 4.22 6.81
CA TYR A 38 9.43 4.20 5.46
C TYR A 38 9.17 2.77 4.99
N THR A 39 8.39 2.63 3.94
CA THR A 39 8.09 1.36 3.26
C THR A 39 8.57 1.44 1.81
N ASP A 40 8.49 0.32 1.08
CA ASP A 40 8.83 0.27 -0.35
C ASP A 40 7.96 1.20 -1.22
N TYR A 41 6.80 1.59 -0.71
CA TYR A 41 5.86 2.49 -1.39
C TYR A 41 6.10 3.97 -1.08
N THR A 42 6.93 4.28 -0.09
CA THR A 42 7.25 5.65 0.31
C THR A 42 8.09 6.32 -0.78
N SER A 43 7.75 7.56 -1.13
CA SER A 43 8.46 8.37 -2.12
C SER A 43 9.92 8.59 -1.72
N GLU A 44 10.84 8.49 -2.67
CA GLU A 44 12.27 8.76 -2.45
C GLU A 44 12.50 10.22 -2.06
N THR A 45 11.71 11.13 -2.65
CA THR A 45 11.71 12.55 -2.27
C THR A 45 11.43 12.72 -0.78
N MET A 46 10.44 12.01 -0.22
CA MET A 46 10.12 12.11 1.21
C MET A 46 11.18 11.46 2.10
N LYS A 47 11.85 10.41 1.66
CA LYS A 47 12.99 9.81 2.36
C LYS A 47 14.15 10.79 2.45
N LEU A 48 14.48 11.48 1.34
CA LEU A 48 15.52 12.52 1.34
C LEU A 48 15.16 13.70 2.25
N ILE A 49 13.93 14.21 2.17
CA ILE A 49 13.47 15.30 3.03
C ILE A 49 13.54 14.89 4.50
N GLY A 50 13.07 13.69 4.87
CA GLY A 50 13.15 13.18 6.23
C GLY A 50 14.58 13.11 6.75
N SER A 51 15.51 12.60 5.94
CA SER A 51 16.93 12.54 6.29
C SER A 51 17.58 13.93 6.44
N LEU A 52 17.19 14.89 5.61
CA LEU A 52 17.67 16.28 5.71
C LEU A 52 17.13 16.97 6.97
N ILE A 53 15.83 16.83 7.26
CA ILE A 53 15.22 17.39 8.49
C ILE A 53 15.94 16.85 9.72
N ARG A 54 16.23 15.54 9.73
CA ARG A 54 16.97 14.92 10.83
C ARG A 54 18.37 15.50 11.01
N LYS A 55 19.10 15.70 9.90
CA LYS A 55 20.44 16.30 9.95
C LYS A 55 20.46 17.72 10.47
N VAL A 56 19.41 18.50 10.16
CA VAL A 56 19.34 19.91 10.56
C VAL A 56 18.84 20.08 12.00
N ASN A 57 17.80 19.33 12.37
CA ASN A 57 17.08 19.57 13.65
C ASN A 57 17.42 18.57 14.77
N GLY A 58 18.24 17.55 14.49
CA GLY A 58 18.58 16.52 15.48
C GLY A 58 17.37 15.72 15.95
N ASP A 59 17.39 15.30 17.24
CA ASP A 59 16.36 14.44 17.82
C ASP A 59 15.05 15.16 18.19
N ASP A 60 15.09 16.49 18.33
CA ASP A 60 13.96 17.27 18.85
C ASP A 60 12.73 17.27 17.91
N PHE A 61 12.91 16.91 16.62
CA PHE A 61 11.85 16.90 15.61
C PHE A 61 11.57 15.50 15.06
N SER A 62 11.58 14.49 15.92
CA SER A 62 11.47 13.08 15.51
C SER A 62 10.24 12.79 14.64
N LEU A 63 9.07 13.35 14.98
CA LEU A 63 7.83 13.10 14.23
C LEU A 63 7.87 13.72 12.83
N SER A 64 8.51 14.88 12.67
CA SER A 64 8.59 15.60 11.38
C SER A 64 9.64 15.03 10.44
N SER A 65 10.56 14.20 10.92
CA SER A 65 11.58 13.56 10.09
C SER A 65 11.17 12.20 9.55
N SER A 66 10.00 11.67 9.95
CA SER A 66 9.47 10.42 9.43
C SER A 66 8.95 10.57 8.00
N PRO A 67 9.52 9.87 7.00
CA PRO A 67 9.08 9.94 5.62
C PRO A 67 7.61 9.57 5.42
N LEU A 68 7.08 8.61 6.21
CA LEU A 68 5.65 8.23 6.18
C LEU A 68 4.75 9.36 6.64
N VAL A 69 5.13 10.06 7.70
CA VAL A 69 4.38 11.20 8.24
C VAL A 69 4.41 12.37 7.26
N LEU A 70 5.59 12.66 6.69
CA LEU A 70 5.77 13.71 5.69
C LEU A 70 4.93 13.44 4.44
N GLU A 71 4.94 12.20 3.95
CA GLU A 71 4.14 11.83 2.77
C GLU A 71 2.64 11.91 3.06
N ASN A 72 2.19 11.46 4.24
CA ASN A 72 0.79 11.58 4.64
C ASN A 72 0.35 13.05 4.75
N ALA A 73 1.18 13.90 5.34
CA ALA A 73 0.92 15.35 5.45
C ALA A 73 0.86 16.01 4.07
N TRP A 74 1.83 15.73 3.22
CA TRP A 74 1.87 16.23 1.84
C TRP A 74 0.62 15.85 1.05
N ARG A 75 0.24 14.58 1.08
CA ARG A 75 -0.97 14.08 0.42
C ARG A 75 -2.24 14.68 1.01
N GLY A 76 -2.26 14.91 2.33
CA GLY A 76 -3.38 15.53 3.02
C GLY A 76 -3.61 16.99 2.60
N TRP A 77 -2.54 17.77 2.39
CA TRP A 77 -2.64 19.18 1.96
C TRP A 77 -2.81 19.34 0.46
N SER A 78 -2.10 18.55 -0.33
CA SER A 78 -2.06 18.67 -1.80
C SER A 78 -3.12 17.82 -2.51
N GLY A 79 -3.83 16.94 -1.79
CA GLY A 79 -4.82 16.04 -2.35
C GLY A 79 -4.22 15.10 -3.40
N GLY A 80 -5.02 14.79 -4.43
CA GLY A 80 -4.61 13.88 -5.51
C GLY A 80 -3.40 14.36 -6.32
N ILE A 81 -3.23 15.68 -6.48
CA ILE A 81 -2.12 16.28 -7.24
C ILE A 81 -0.78 16.01 -6.56
N GLY A 82 -0.74 15.99 -5.23
CA GLY A 82 0.50 15.77 -4.48
C GLY A 82 1.16 14.44 -4.77
N GLY A 83 0.39 13.39 -5.01
CA GLY A 83 0.92 12.10 -5.41
C GLY A 83 1.63 12.13 -6.77
N TYR A 84 1.10 12.92 -7.70
CA TYR A 84 1.71 13.11 -9.03
C TYR A 84 3.02 13.89 -8.96
N ILE A 85 3.06 14.96 -8.15
CA ILE A 85 4.27 15.75 -7.94
C ILE A 85 5.38 14.87 -7.33
N LEU A 86 5.08 14.05 -6.33
CA LEU A 86 6.04 13.12 -5.74
C LEU A 86 6.58 12.11 -6.76
N GLN A 87 5.72 11.55 -7.61
CA GLN A 87 6.15 10.62 -8.65
C GLN A 87 7.07 11.29 -9.67
N LEU A 88 6.77 12.53 -10.05
CA LEU A 88 7.61 13.31 -10.96
C LEU A 88 8.96 13.62 -10.31
N SER A 89 8.96 14.11 -9.08
CA SER A 89 10.18 14.38 -8.31
C SER A 89 11.06 13.14 -8.16
N ASP A 90 10.46 12.01 -7.79
CA ASP A 90 11.17 10.73 -7.70
C ASP A 90 11.80 10.30 -9.02
N THR A 91 11.12 10.58 -10.14
CA THR A 91 11.66 10.25 -11.48
C THR A 91 12.84 11.16 -11.85
N LEU A 92 12.78 12.43 -11.44
CA LEU A 92 13.88 13.36 -11.66
C LEU A 92 15.11 13.01 -10.79
N LEU A 93 14.90 12.63 -9.53
CA LEU A 93 15.97 12.18 -8.63
C LEU A 93 16.67 10.92 -9.13
N ASP A 94 15.90 9.99 -9.70
CA ASP A 94 16.40 8.77 -10.32
C ASP A 94 17.28 9.09 -11.55
N LYS A 95 16.80 9.96 -12.45
CA LYS A 95 17.55 10.42 -13.63
C LYS A 95 18.80 11.22 -13.27
N ALA A 96 18.77 11.96 -12.15
CA ALA A 96 19.93 12.70 -11.64
C ALA A 96 20.96 11.79 -10.94
N GLY A 97 20.69 10.49 -10.79
CA GLY A 97 21.56 9.55 -10.11
C GLY A 97 21.70 9.77 -8.60
N ILE A 98 20.78 10.56 -8.00
CA ILE A 98 20.81 10.86 -6.56
C ILE A 98 20.25 9.68 -5.76
N VAL A 99 19.36 8.90 -6.38
CA VAL A 99 18.70 7.74 -5.76
C VAL A 99 18.84 6.54 -6.67
N ASP A 100 19.39 5.46 -6.15
CA ASP A 100 19.46 4.18 -6.88
C ASP A 100 18.15 3.41 -6.70
N ARG A 101 17.44 3.22 -7.81
CA ARG A 101 16.20 2.43 -7.90
C ARG A 101 16.40 1.04 -8.47
N SER A 102 17.62 0.53 -8.48
CA SER A 102 17.95 -0.77 -9.09
C SER A 102 17.03 -1.93 -8.65
N ASN A 103 16.48 -1.86 -7.44
CA ASN A 103 15.57 -2.87 -6.89
C ASN A 103 14.07 -2.56 -7.06
N LYS A 104 13.69 -1.42 -7.63
CA LYS A 104 12.27 -1.09 -7.85
C LYS A 104 11.86 -1.49 -9.27
N ARG A 105 10.74 -2.19 -9.38
CA ARG A 105 10.10 -2.56 -10.65
C ARG A 105 10.02 -1.33 -11.57
N ALA A 106 10.49 -1.47 -12.80
CA ALA A 106 10.36 -0.42 -13.81
C ALA A 106 8.88 -0.02 -13.96
N LYS A 107 8.60 1.27 -13.84
CA LYS A 107 7.24 1.79 -14.00
C LYS A 107 6.84 1.65 -15.47
N MET A 108 5.71 1.03 -15.74
CA MET A 108 5.11 1.03 -17.07
C MET A 108 4.65 2.44 -17.45
N LEU A 109 4.64 2.75 -18.74
CA LEU A 109 4.11 4.02 -19.27
C LEU A 109 2.70 4.34 -18.76
N SER A 110 1.87 3.32 -18.55
CA SER A 110 0.52 3.44 -17.98
C SER A 110 0.51 3.84 -16.49
N GLU A 111 1.64 3.81 -15.80
CA GLU A 111 1.77 4.22 -14.40
C GLU A 111 2.23 5.67 -14.25
N LEU A 112 2.65 6.31 -15.36
CA LEU A 112 2.97 7.73 -15.37
C LEU A 112 1.70 8.59 -15.22
N PRO A 113 1.75 9.66 -14.39
CA PRO A 113 0.54 10.41 -14.01
C PRO A 113 -0.28 10.94 -15.19
N VAL A 114 0.38 11.46 -16.21
CA VAL A 114 -0.28 12.04 -17.38
C VAL A 114 -0.75 10.95 -18.35
N LEU A 115 0.04 9.91 -18.52
CA LEU A 115 -0.25 8.82 -19.46
C LEU A 115 -1.29 7.83 -18.90
N ARG A 116 -1.44 7.74 -17.59
CA ARG A 116 -2.47 6.90 -16.94
C ARG A 116 -3.90 7.32 -17.33
N ALA A 117 -4.12 8.59 -17.64
CA ALA A 117 -5.42 9.08 -18.12
C ALA A 117 -5.69 8.64 -19.56
N ILE A 118 -4.66 8.36 -20.36
CA ILE A 118 -4.74 8.02 -21.79
C ILE A 118 -4.63 6.51 -21.99
N PHE A 119 -3.75 5.85 -21.23
CA PHE A 119 -3.52 4.41 -21.34
C PHE A 119 -4.30 3.65 -20.26
N ILE A 120 -5.31 2.90 -20.67
CA ILE A 120 -5.99 1.94 -19.82
C ILE A 120 -4.98 0.81 -19.56
N LYS A 121 -4.71 0.53 -18.28
CA LYS A 121 -3.88 -0.59 -17.89
C LYS A 121 -4.58 -1.87 -18.34
N ASN A 122 -4.02 -2.55 -19.33
CA ASN A 122 -4.47 -3.90 -19.65
C ASN A 122 -4.34 -4.75 -18.39
N PRO A 123 -5.37 -5.54 -18.05
CA PRO A 123 -5.26 -6.51 -16.96
C PRO A 123 -4.02 -7.37 -17.22
N ASP A 124 -3.20 -7.51 -16.18
CA ASP A 124 -1.96 -8.28 -16.26
C ASP A 124 -2.27 -9.63 -16.89
N ARG A 125 -1.57 -10.03 -17.95
CA ARG A 125 -1.73 -11.36 -18.59
C ARG A 125 -1.63 -12.50 -17.56
N ASN A 126 -0.96 -12.27 -16.44
CA ASN A 126 -0.86 -13.19 -15.32
C ASN A 126 -2.10 -13.17 -14.40
N ALA A 127 -2.99 -12.20 -14.52
CA ALA A 127 -4.20 -12.12 -13.70
C ALA A 127 -5.32 -13.04 -14.23
N GLU A 128 -5.38 -13.26 -15.53
CA GLU A 128 -6.37 -14.17 -16.14
C GLU A 128 -6.20 -15.63 -15.66
N PRO A 129 -5.00 -16.24 -15.73
CA PRO A 129 -4.80 -17.59 -15.21
C PRO A 129 -5.11 -17.74 -13.73
N ILE A 130 -4.77 -16.72 -12.90
CA ILE A 130 -5.08 -16.74 -11.48
C ILE A 130 -6.59 -16.61 -11.24
N THR A 131 -7.27 -15.77 -12.02
CA THR A 131 -8.71 -15.58 -11.93
C THR A 131 -9.45 -16.84 -12.37
N ASP A 132 -9.01 -17.48 -13.44
CA ASP A 132 -9.59 -18.72 -13.93
C ASP A 132 -9.31 -19.90 -12.99
N PHE A 133 -8.11 -19.98 -12.44
CA PHE A 133 -7.80 -20.92 -11.36
C PHE A 133 -8.73 -20.74 -10.16
N ARG A 134 -8.97 -19.50 -9.72
CA ARG A 134 -9.89 -19.22 -8.60
C ARG A 134 -11.32 -19.64 -8.92
N LYS A 135 -11.80 -19.37 -10.13
CA LYS A 135 -13.15 -19.79 -10.57
C LYS A 135 -13.34 -21.31 -10.50
N LEU A 136 -12.30 -22.08 -10.81
CA LEU A 136 -12.31 -23.54 -10.73
C LEU A 136 -12.12 -24.04 -9.28
N TYR A 137 -11.21 -23.43 -8.55
CA TYR A 137 -10.81 -23.86 -7.22
C TYR A 137 -11.85 -23.52 -6.13
N GLU A 138 -12.45 -22.33 -6.17
CA GLU A 138 -13.40 -21.89 -5.12
C GLU A 138 -14.63 -22.79 -5.00
N PRO A 139 -15.32 -23.21 -6.07
CA PRO A 139 -16.49 -24.10 -5.95
C PRO A 139 -16.10 -25.48 -5.41
N VAL A 140 -14.93 -25.98 -5.77
CA VAL A 140 -14.42 -27.27 -5.25
C VAL A 140 -14.19 -27.18 -3.75
N MET A 141 -13.49 -26.13 -3.30
CA MET A 141 -13.22 -25.93 -1.86
C MET A 141 -14.48 -25.70 -1.03
N LYS A 142 -15.46 -24.96 -1.57
CA LYS A 142 -16.76 -24.79 -0.92
C LYS A 142 -17.47 -26.11 -0.69
N ARG A 143 -17.45 -27.02 -1.68
CA ARG A 143 -18.04 -28.37 -1.55
C ARG A 143 -17.31 -29.24 -0.55
N ILE A 144 -15.97 -29.25 -0.59
CA ILE A 144 -15.15 -29.97 0.39
C ILE A 144 -15.44 -29.49 1.83
N ASN A 145 -15.51 -28.18 2.02
CA ASN A 145 -15.83 -27.62 3.35
C ASN A 145 -17.26 -27.96 3.77
N ALA A 146 -18.24 -27.91 2.88
CA ALA A 146 -19.61 -28.31 3.15
C ALA A 146 -19.68 -29.81 3.54
N ALA A 147 -19.01 -30.67 2.79
CA ALA A 147 -18.96 -32.11 3.11
C ALA A 147 -18.29 -32.36 4.49
N ARG A 148 -17.22 -31.65 4.82
CA ARG A 148 -16.56 -31.73 6.12
C ARG A 148 -17.49 -31.29 7.27
N ILE A 149 -18.24 -30.20 7.10
CA ILE A 149 -19.22 -29.75 8.09
C ILE A 149 -20.33 -30.77 8.30
N LEU A 150 -20.84 -31.35 7.21
CA LEU A 150 -21.87 -32.40 7.27
C LEU A 150 -21.34 -33.67 7.98
N GLN A 151 -20.11 -34.05 7.69
CA GLN A 151 -19.45 -35.19 8.34
C GLN A 151 -19.29 -34.95 9.85
N ASN A 152 -18.87 -33.75 10.26
CA ASN A 152 -18.76 -33.39 11.68
C ASN A 152 -20.11 -33.39 12.42
N ARG A 153 -21.21 -33.19 11.68
CA ARG A 153 -22.61 -33.27 12.19
C ARG A 153 -23.17 -34.69 12.21
N GLY A 154 -22.41 -35.68 11.75
CA GLY A 154 -22.86 -37.07 11.67
C GLY A 154 -23.73 -37.38 10.44
N GLU A 155 -23.93 -36.42 9.53
CA GLU A 155 -24.74 -36.57 8.30
C GLU A 155 -23.94 -37.18 7.15
N ILE A 156 -23.37 -38.38 7.34
CA ILE A 156 -22.42 -39.02 6.45
C ILE A 156 -22.98 -39.22 5.03
N ALA A 157 -24.25 -39.58 4.90
CA ALA A 157 -24.89 -39.80 3.61
C ALA A 157 -24.92 -38.50 2.76
N LYS A 158 -25.20 -37.36 3.39
CA LYS A 158 -25.22 -36.06 2.71
C LYS A 158 -23.80 -35.58 2.37
N ALA A 159 -22.83 -35.82 3.28
CA ALA A 159 -21.43 -35.53 3.00
C ALA A 159 -20.91 -36.27 1.78
N ASN A 160 -21.20 -37.56 1.67
CA ASN A 160 -20.81 -38.39 0.52
C ASN A 160 -21.50 -37.92 -0.78
N ALA A 161 -22.77 -37.46 -0.71
CA ALA A 161 -23.46 -36.90 -1.84
C ALA A 161 -22.82 -35.58 -2.35
N GLU A 162 -22.33 -34.75 -1.46
CA GLU A 162 -21.58 -33.52 -1.85
C GLU A 162 -20.22 -33.85 -2.44
N MET A 163 -19.52 -34.85 -1.91
CA MET A 163 -18.24 -35.31 -2.48
C MET A 163 -18.37 -35.92 -3.87
N LYS A 164 -19.46 -36.63 -4.15
CA LYS A 164 -19.75 -37.18 -5.48
C LYS A 164 -20.02 -36.12 -6.57
N LYS A 165 -20.32 -34.89 -6.21
CA LYS A 165 -20.53 -33.76 -7.13
C LYS A 165 -19.22 -33.05 -7.49
N LEU A 166 -18.09 -33.49 -6.96
CA LEU A 166 -16.77 -32.99 -7.35
C LEU A 166 -16.45 -33.52 -8.76
N PRO A 167 -15.85 -32.66 -9.62
CA PRO A 167 -15.44 -33.04 -10.97
C PRO A 167 -14.33 -34.09 -10.96
#